data_7d2a9dc0de493dda6cf61dd6ec1baaae
#
_entry.id   7d2a9dc0de493dda6cf61dd6ec1baaae
#
_cell.length_a   1.000
_cell.length_b   1.000
_cell.length_c   1.000
_cell.angle_alpha   90.00
_cell.angle_beta   90.00
_cell.angle_gamma   90.00
#
_symmetry.space_group_name_H-M   'P 1'
#
loop_
_entity.id
_entity.type
_entity.pdbx_description
1 polymer ?
#
loop_
_entity_poly.entity_id
_entity_poly.type
_entity_poly.pdbx_seq_one_letter_code
_entity_poly.pdbx_strand_id
1 'polypeptide(L)'
;MEIAIDSSVLVALLDSRDIWRAQALALLDALLNAGATPVYFDCVAAEAISAATRRLHEKGRAAEVHALVDCLKVQVPLDTLTWILPDVPKLYPQALDLIRASSGELNFNDALIALACRERDIPAIASFDADFDQIAWVERVAEPGEVEIVHKARRGR
;
A
#
# COMPACT_ATOMS: atom_id res chain seq x y z
N MET A 1 5.08 -14.37 -5.82
CA MET A 1 5.02 -13.03 -6.47
C MET A 1 4.87 -12.00 -5.39
N GLU A 2 5.68 -10.95 -5.41
CA GLU A 2 5.55 -9.83 -4.48
C GLU A 2 4.45 -8.87 -4.95
N ILE A 3 3.69 -8.32 -3.98
CA ILE A 3 2.66 -7.32 -4.21
C ILE A 3 2.81 -6.24 -3.14
N ALA A 4 2.98 -4.99 -3.56
CA ALA A 4 3.04 -3.87 -2.63
C ALA A 4 1.68 -3.64 -1.98
N ILE A 5 1.68 -3.26 -0.71
CA ILE A 5 0.46 -2.86 0.01
C ILE A 5 0.48 -1.35 0.16
N ASP A 6 -0.59 -0.71 -0.30
CA ASP A 6 -0.76 0.74 -0.17
C ASP A 6 -1.30 1.15 1.21
N SER A 7 -1.11 2.42 1.55
CA SER A 7 -1.59 3.01 2.80
C SER A 7 -3.11 2.93 2.97
N SER A 8 -3.88 3.02 1.89
CA SER A 8 -5.35 2.90 1.92
C SER A 8 -5.81 1.53 2.44
N VAL A 9 -5.17 0.46 1.98
CA VAL A 9 -5.43 -0.91 2.46
C VAL A 9 -4.92 -1.09 3.89
N LEU A 10 -3.71 -0.61 4.19
CA LEU A 10 -3.14 -0.76 5.53
C LEU A 10 -3.96 -0.01 6.58
N VAL A 11 -4.42 1.22 6.31
CA VAL A 11 -5.34 1.97 7.21
C VAL A 11 -6.60 1.17 7.50
N ALA A 12 -7.20 0.58 6.46
CA ALA A 12 -8.41 -0.24 6.63
C ALA A 12 -8.16 -1.50 7.49
N LEU A 13 -6.97 -2.08 7.44
CA LEU A 13 -6.59 -3.20 8.30
C LEU A 13 -6.37 -2.76 9.76
N LEU A 14 -5.86 -1.55 9.99
CA LEU A 14 -5.53 -1.04 11.33
C LEU A 14 -6.74 -0.55 12.12
N ASP A 15 -7.69 0.16 11.49
CA ASP A 15 -8.89 0.66 12.17
C ASP A 15 -10.00 -0.39 12.14
N SER A 16 -10.33 -0.96 13.31
CA SER A 16 -11.37 -1.99 13.44
C SER A 16 -12.77 -1.54 12.99
N ARG A 17 -13.00 -0.24 12.85
CA ARG A 17 -14.27 0.37 12.41
C ARG A 17 -14.19 1.01 11.03
N ASP A 18 -13.11 0.76 10.27
CA ASP A 18 -13.01 1.26 8.91
C ASP A 18 -14.04 0.56 8.00
N ILE A 19 -14.69 1.34 7.14
CA ILE A 19 -15.72 0.82 6.22
C ILE A 19 -15.15 -0.15 5.19
N TRP A 20 -13.85 -0.03 4.86
CA TRP A 20 -13.13 -0.88 3.90
C TRP A 20 -12.47 -2.09 4.56
N ARG A 21 -12.59 -2.25 5.90
CA ARG A 21 -11.90 -3.32 6.63
C ARG A 21 -12.22 -4.71 6.10
N ALA A 22 -13.49 -5.00 5.86
CA ALA A 22 -13.90 -6.32 5.37
C ALA A 22 -13.27 -6.63 4.01
N GLN A 23 -13.24 -5.65 3.12
CA GLN A 23 -12.62 -5.77 1.80
C GLN A 23 -11.10 -5.91 1.91
N ALA A 24 -10.44 -5.13 2.78
CA ALA A 24 -8.99 -5.22 3.00
C ALA A 24 -8.58 -6.59 3.53
N LEU A 25 -9.33 -7.15 4.48
CA LEU A 25 -9.09 -8.51 4.98
C LEU A 25 -9.28 -9.56 3.89
N ALA A 26 -10.38 -9.49 3.12
CA ALA A 26 -10.64 -10.42 2.03
C ALA A 26 -9.56 -10.33 0.93
N LEU A 27 -9.09 -9.12 0.63
CA LEU A 27 -8.01 -8.89 -0.32
C LEU A 27 -6.70 -9.51 0.17
N LEU A 28 -6.32 -9.27 1.42
CA LEU A 28 -5.11 -9.85 2.00
C LEU A 28 -5.16 -11.38 2.04
N ASP A 29 -6.30 -11.95 2.42
CA ASP A 29 -6.51 -13.41 2.40
C ASP A 29 -6.38 -13.98 0.98
N ALA A 30 -6.92 -13.30 -0.03
CA ALA A 30 -6.80 -13.71 -1.43
C ALA A 30 -5.34 -13.67 -1.89
N LEU A 31 -4.57 -12.63 -1.52
CA LEU A 31 -3.14 -12.53 -1.81
C LEU A 31 -2.36 -13.71 -1.21
N LEU A 32 -2.57 -14.00 0.06
CA LEU A 32 -1.89 -15.10 0.77
C LEU A 32 -2.27 -16.46 0.18
N ASN A 33 -3.56 -16.70 -0.11
CA ASN A 33 -4.04 -17.93 -0.73
C ASN A 33 -3.48 -18.14 -2.14
N ALA A 34 -3.23 -17.06 -2.88
CA ALA A 34 -2.56 -17.12 -4.18
C ALA A 34 -1.04 -17.35 -4.08
N GLY A 35 -0.48 -17.41 -2.86
CA GLY A 35 0.96 -17.52 -2.63
C GLY A 35 1.73 -16.23 -2.97
N ALA A 36 1.06 -15.08 -2.92
CA ALA A 36 1.72 -13.79 -3.04
C ALA A 36 2.35 -13.39 -1.69
N THR A 37 3.43 -12.62 -1.78
CA THR A 37 4.12 -12.06 -0.62
C THR A 37 3.78 -10.57 -0.52
N PRO A 38 3.03 -10.13 0.51
CA PRO A 38 2.78 -8.71 0.74
C PRO A 38 4.09 -7.98 1.06
N VAL A 39 4.31 -6.83 0.40
CA VAL A 39 5.46 -5.96 0.64
C VAL A 39 4.97 -4.65 1.25
N TYR A 40 5.48 -4.33 2.43
CA TYR A 40 5.18 -3.10 3.14
C TYR A 40 6.38 -2.16 3.08
N PHE A 41 6.21 -1.03 2.41
CA PHE A 41 7.23 0.01 2.40
C PHE A 41 7.16 0.86 3.67
N ASP A 42 8.30 1.36 4.13
CA ASP A 42 8.42 2.22 5.32
C ASP A 42 7.59 3.51 5.20
N CYS A 43 7.53 4.13 4.02
CA CYS A 43 6.69 5.30 3.76
C CYS A 43 5.19 4.97 3.86
N VAL A 44 4.76 3.77 3.45
CA VAL A 44 3.38 3.31 3.59
C VAL A 44 3.00 3.15 5.06
N ALA A 45 3.86 2.52 5.87
CA ALA A 45 3.62 2.37 7.29
C ALA A 45 3.56 3.74 8.00
N ALA A 46 4.45 4.67 7.65
CA ALA A 46 4.46 6.04 8.19
C ALA A 46 3.20 6.83 7.81
N GLU A 47 2.74 6.71 6.57
CA GLU A 47 1.51 7.36 6.12
C GLU A 47 0.28 6.75 6.77
N ALA A 48 0.18 5.42 6.80
CA ALA A 48 -0.97 4.71 7.36
C ALA A 48 -1.17 5.04 8.84
N ILE A 49 -0.10 5.03 9.66
CA ILE A 49 -0.22 5.39 11.09
C ILE A 49 -0.64 6.85 11.26
N SER A 50 -0.09 7.75 10.46
CA SER A 50 -0.41 9.18 10.51
C SER A 50 -1.86 9.45 10.10
N ALA A 51 -2.33 8.83 9.03
CA ALA A 51 -3.70 8.96 8.56
C ALA A 51 -4.71 8.35 9.54
N ALA A 52 -4.43 7.13 10.05
CA ALA A 52 -5.32 6.44 10.96
C ALA A 52 -5.43 7.17 12.31
N THR A 53 -4.31 7.63 12.88
CA THR A 53 -4.35 8.39 14.15
C THR A 53 -5.10 9.71 14.00
N ARG A 54 -4.87 10.45 12.90
CA ARG A 54 -5.62 11.68 12.61
C ARG A 54 -7.13 11.40 12.54
N ARG A 55 -7.56 10.35 11.80
CA ARG A 55 -8.98 9.96 11.71
C ARG A 55 -9.58 9.59 13.07
N LEU A 56 -8.81 8.90 13.94
CA LEU A 56 -9.27 8.60 15.29
C LEU A 56 -9.49 9.88 16.11
N HIS A 57 -8.59 10.85 16.04
CA HIS A 57 -8.76 12.16 16.70
C HIS A 57 -9.98 12.91 16.17
N GLU A 58 -10.14 13.02 14.86
CA GLU A 58 -11.29 13.68 14.21
C GLU A 58 -12.64 13.06 14.61
N LYS A 59 -12.66 11.73 14.86
CA LYS A 59 -13.85 10.99 15.28
C LYS A 59 -14.03 10.91 16.79
N GLY A 60 -13.20 11.61 17.59
CA GLY A 60 -13.25 11.55 19.06
C GLY A 60 -12.82 10.21 19.66
N ARG A 61 -12.07 9.40 18.90
CA ARG A 61 -11.62 8.04 19.28
C ARG A 61 -10.13 7.99 19.66
N ALA A 62 -9.57 9.07 20.14
CA ALA A 62 -8.14 9.15 20.49
C ALA A 62 -7.67 8.08 21.49
N ALA A 63 -8.55 7.59 22.37
CA ALA A 63 -8.25 6.49 23.29
C ALA A 63 -7.88 5.17 22.58
N GLU A 64 -8.25 5.00 21.32
CA GLU A 64 -7.97 3.79 20.54
C GLU A 64 -6.58 3.82 19.85
N VAL A 65 -5.84 4.93 19.94
CA VAL A 65 -4.50 5.07 19.28
C VAL A 65 -3.51 4.01 19.78
N HIS A 66 -3.52 3.66 21.07
CA HIS A 66 -2.63 2.61 21.59
C HIS A 66 -2.89 1.26 20.90
N ALA A 67 -4.15 0.85 20.83
CA ALA A 67 -4.54 -0.41 20.16
C ALA A 67 -4.19 -0.40 18.67
N LEU A 68 -4.35 0.75 17.99
CA LEU A 68 -3.99 0.92 16.59
C LEU A 68 -2.47 0.77 16.37
N VAL A 69 -1.65 1.36 17.24
CA VAL A 69 -0.18 1.21 17.19
C VAL A 69 0.24 -0.24 17.41
N ASP A 70 -0.38 -0.92 18.39
CA ASP A 70 -0.09 -2.33 18.64
C ASP A 70 -0.52 -3.22 17.47
N CYS A 71 -1.66 -2.91 16.84
CA CYS A 71 -2.10 -3.58 15.61
C CYS A 71 -1.08 -3.39 14.47
N LEU A 72 -0.55 -2.18 14.27
CA LEU A 72 0.48 -1.94 13.25
C LEU A 72 1.73 -2.78 13.48
N LYS A 73 2.22 -2.87 14.74
CA LYS A 73 3.41 -3.68 15.08
C LYS A 73 3.21 -5.17 14.77
N VAL A 74 1.98 -5.66 14.90
CA VAL A 74 1.63 -7.06 14.59
C VAL A 74 1.46 -7.25 13.07
N GLN A 75 0.78 -6.32 12.40
CA GLN A 75 0.48 -6.39 10.98
C GLN A 75 1.75 -6.19 10.12
N VAL A 76 2.63 -5.30 10.56
CA VAL A 76 3.86 -4.92 9.85
C VAL A 76 5.02 -4.96 10.85
N PRO A 77 5.54 -6.16 11.20
CA PRO A 77 6.74 -6.29 12.02
C PRO A 77 7.94 -5.57 11.39
N LEU A 78 8.85 -5.06 12.22
CA LEU A 78 10.00 -4.28 11.77
C LEU A 78 10.88 -5.01 10.74
N ASP A 79 11.03 -6.32 10.89
CA ASP A 79 11.82 -7.18 10.01
C ASP A 79 11.14 -7.50 8.68
N THR A 80 9.86 -7.16 8.53
CA THR A 80 9.11 -7.30 7.27
C THR A 80 9.03 -6.00 6.46
N LEU A 81 9.48 -4.87 7.04
CA LEU A 81 9.50 -3.59 6.34
C LEU A 81 10.56 -3.56 5.24
N THR A 82 10.15 -3.11 4.08
CA THR A 82 11.06 -2.77 2.98
C THR A 82 11.37 -1.28 3.02
N TRP A 83 12.62 -0.95 3.32
CA TRP A 83 13.06 0.44 3.48
C TRP A 83 13.33 1.08 2.12
N ILE A 84 12.60 2.14 1.79
CA ILE A 84 12.77 2.96 0.58
C ILE A 84 13.08 4.42 0.87
N LEU A 85 12.83 4.92 2.08
CA LEU A 85 13.17 6.28 2.46
C LEU A 85 14.66 6.64 2.25
N PRO A 86 15.63 5.72 2.45
CA PRO A 86 17.03 5.98 2.08
C PRO A 86 17.26 6.21 0.59
N ASP A 87 16.39 5.71 -0.29
CA ASP A 87 16.47 5.84 -1.74
C ASP A 87 15.85 7.15 -2.26
N VAL A 88 15.13 7.89 -1.39
CA VAL A 88 14.42 9.11 -1.77
C VAL A 88 15.30 10.12 -2.51
N PRO A 89 16.55 10.41 -2.09
CA PRO A 89 17.40 11.35 -2.83
C PRO A 89 17.61 10.96 -4.30
N LYS A 90 17.70 9.65 -4.59
CA LYS A 90 17.86 9.12 -5.95
C LYS A 90 16.54 9.18 -6.73
N LEU A 91 15.43 8.92 -6.08
CA LEU A 91 14.10 8.84 -6.69
C LEU A 91 13.42 10.21 -6.83
N TYR A 92 13.86 11.21 -6.09
CA TYR A 92 13.22 12.52 -5.98
C TYR A 92 12.91 13.19 -7.33
N PRO A 93 13.86 13.29 -8.28
CA PRO A 93 13.57 13.93 -9.57
C PRO A 93 12.47 13.19 -10.34
N GLN A 94 12.50 11.86 -10.34
CA GLN A 94 11.53 11.02 -11.03
C GLN A 94 10.14 11.08 -10.35
N ALA A 95 10.08 11.18 -9.01
CA ALA A 95 8.83 11.38 -8.29
C ALA A 95 8.16 12.70 -8.69
N LEU A 96 8.92 13.79 -8.78
CA LEU A 96 8.40 15.07 -9.25
C LEU A 96 7.90 15.01 -10.71
N ASP A 97 8.59 14.25 -11.57
CA ASP A 97 8.18 14.06 -12.95
C ASP A 97 6.87 13.26 -13.05
N LEU A 98 6.67 12.24 -12.21
CA LEU A 98 5.40 11.50 -12.13
C LEU A 98 4.25 12.39 -11.64
N ILE A 99 4.46 13.17 -10.57
CA ILE A 99 3.47 14.11 -10.07
C ILE A 99 3.07 15.11 -11.16
N ARG A 100 4.05 15.63 -11.91
CA ARG A 100 3.78 16.53 -13.03
C ARG A 100 2.99 15.85 -14.14
N ALA A 101 3.38 14.62 -14.50
CA ALA A 101 2.72 13.85 -15.56
C ALA A 101 1.27 13.51 -15.22
N SER A 102 0.96 13.24 -13.94
CA SER A 102 -0.39 12.98 -13.43
C SER A 102 -1.19 14.26 -13.15
N SER A 103 -0.64 15.46 -13.44
CA SER A 103 -1.27 16.73 -13.07
C SER A 103 -1.56 16.87 -11.57
N GLY A 104 -0.79 16.16 -10.73
CA GLY A 104 -0.92 16.18 -9.26
C GLY A 104 -1.96 15.21 -8.69
N GLU A 105 -2.52 14.30 -9.49
CA GLU A 105 -3.36 13.21 -8.98
C GLU A 105 -2.53 12.28 -8.08
N LEU A 106 -1.35 11.85 -8.54
CA LEU A 106 -0.40 11.15 -7.68
C LEU A 106 0.24 12.12 -6.68
N ASN A 107 0.18 11.79 -5.41
CA ASN A 107 0.93 12.50 -4.39
C ASN A 107 2.39 12.00 -4.34
N PHE A 108 3.22 12.60 -3.48
CA PHE A 108 4.64 12.26 -3.41
C PHE A 108 4.90 10.82 -2.96
N ASN A 109 4.11 10.32 -2.00
CA ASN A 109 4.24 8.94 -1.52
C ASN A 109 3.81 7.94 -2.58
N ASP A 110 2.71 8.19 -3.32
CA ASP A 110 2.26 7.33 -4.42
C ASP A 110 3.34 7.23 -5.50
N ALA A 111 3.94 8.37 -5.87
CA ALA A 111 5.04 8.39 -6.81
C ALA A 111 6.26 7.59 -6.32
N LEU A 112 6.63 7.70 -5.04
CA LEU A 112 7.70 6.90 -4.44
C LEU A 112 7.39 5.41 -4.44
N ILE A 113 6.18 5.01 -4.06
CA ILE A 113 5.73 3.62 -4.05
C ILE A 113 5.79 3.05 -5.47
N ALA A 114 5.25 3.77 -6.46
CA ALA A 114 5.27 3.36 -7.86
C ALA A 114 6.70 3.15 -8.39
N LEU A 115 7.62 4.08 -8.07
CA LEU A 115 9.02 3.98 -8.45
C LEU A 115 9.72 2.83 -7.73
N ALA A 116 9.47 2.62 -6.44
CA ALA A 116 10.01 1.51 -5.67
C ALA A 116 9.55 0.16 -6.22
N CYS A 117 8.28 0.04 -6.64
CA CYS A 117 7.77 -1.13 -7.33
C CYS A 117 8.53 -1.39 -8.62
N ARG A 118 8.78 -0.35 -9.44
CA ARG A 118 9.54 -0.48 -10.68
C ARG A 118 10.98 -0.93 -10.45
N GLU A 119 11.68 -0.34 -9.47
CA GLU A 119 13.08 -0.67 -9.18
C GLU A 119 13.27 -2.08 -8.59
N ARG A 120 12.21 -2.64 -8.00
CA ARG A 120 12.23 -3.97 -7.37
C ARG A 120 11.47 -5.04 -8.15
N ASP A 121 11.07 -4.72 -9.39
CA ASP A 121 10.26 -5.61 -10.24
C ASP A 121 8.98 -6.12 -9.54
N ILE A 122 8.39 -5.30 -8.66
CA ILE A 122 7.12 -5.59 -8.00
C ILE A 122 5.99 -5.21 -8.98
N PRO A 123 5.23 -6.19 -9.45
CA PRO A 123 4.34 -5.99 -10.60
C PRO A 123 2.98 -5.41 -10.25
N ALA A 124 2.60 -5.47 -8.99
CA ALA A 124 1.25 -5.10 -8.58
C ALA A 124 1.24 -4.41 -7.22
N ILE A 125 0.20 -3.63 -7.00
CA ILE A 125 -0.09 -2.95 -5.74
C ILE A 125 -1.54 -3.22 -5.31
N ALA A 126 -1.73 -3.63 -4.07
CA ALA A 126 -3.04 -3.68 -3.44
C ALA A 126 -3.40 -2.28 -2.93
N SER A 127 -4.35 -1.63 -3.58
CA SER A 127 -4.77 -0.26 -3.26
C SER A 127 -6.25 -0.03 -3.56
N PHE A 128 -6.91 0.73 -2.69
CA PHE A 128 -8.25 1.26 -2.94
C PHE A 128 -8.22 2.60 -3.69
N ASP A 129 -7.03 3.16 -3.90
CA ASP A 129 -6.85 4.41 -4.64
C ASP A 129 -6.71 4.13 -6.15
N ALA A 130 -7.63 4.67 -6.94
CA ALA A 130 -7.63 4.51 -8.38
C ALA A 130 -6.51 5.29 -9.10
N ASP A 131 -5.83 6.20 -8.41
CA ASP A 131 -4.75 6.99 -8.99
C ASP A 131 -3.57 6.11 -9.46
N PHE A 132 -3.43 4.90 -8.90
CA PHE A 132 -2.46 3.92 -9.39
C PHE A 132 -2.80 3.30 -10.76
N ASP A 133 -4.03 3.40 -11.25
CA ASP A 133 -4.43 2.86 -12.56
C ASP A 133 -3.71 3.54 -13.73
N GLN A 134 -3.18 4.76 -13.53
CA GLN A 134 -2.40 5.48 -14.53
C GLN A 134 -0.93 5.04 -14.61
N ILE A 135 -0.46 4.17 -13.71
CA ILE A 135 0.93 3.72 -13.64
C ILE A 135 1.13 2.48 -14.52
N ALA A 136 1.79 2.65 -15.67
CA ALA A 136 1.89 1.60 -16.69
C ALA A 136 2.66 0.33 -16.27
N TRP A 137 3.52 0.38 -15.24
CA TRP A 137 4.38 -0.74 -14.82
C TRP A 137 3.91 -1.46 -13.56
N VAL A 138 2.84 -0.96 -12.91
CA VAL A 138 2.25 -1.59 -11.74
C VAL A 138 0.76 -1.81 -11.99
N GLU A 139 0.26 -2.98 -11.66
CA GLU A 139 -1.16 -3.32 -11.77
C GLU A 139 -1.83 -3.13 -10.41
N ARG A 140 -2.85 -2.28 -10.35
CA ARG A 140 -3.62 -2.11 -9.11
C ARG A 140 -4.58 -3.27 -8.93
N VAL A 141 -4.63 -3.77 -7.70
CA VAL A 141 -5.54 -4.83 -7.25
C VAL A 141 -6.36 -4.28 -6.08
N ALA A 142 -7.66 -4.11 -6.28
CA ALA A 142 -8.58 -3.59 -5.28
C ALA A 142 -9.57 -4.65 -4.76
N GLU A 143 -9.78 -5.69 -5.54
CA GLU A 143 -10.77 -6.74 -5.25
C GLU A 143 -10.09 -8.13 -5.18
N PRO A 144 -10.58 -9.03 -4.29
CA PRO A 144 -10.03 -10.38 -4.18
C PRO A 144 -9.98 -11.17 -5.50
N GLY A 145 -11.00 -10.98 -6.37
CA GLY A 145 -11.07 -11.66 -7.67
C GLY A 145 -9.98 -11.25 -8.67
N GLU A 146 -9.40 -10.06 -8.52
CA GLU A 146 -8.36 -9.54 -9.42
C GLU A 146 -7.00 -10.20 -9.13
N VAL A 147 -6.77 -10.66 -7.88
CA VAL A 147 -5.53 -11.33 -7.47
C VAL A 147 -5.18 -12.53 -8.35
N GLU A 148 -6.17 -13.37 -8.64
CA GLU A 148 -5.96 -14.56 -9.49
C GLU A 148 -5.62 -14.18 -10.93
N ILE A 149 -6.18 -13.09 -11.44
CA ILE A 149 -5.95 -12.62 -12.82
C ILE A 149 -4.50 -12.21 -12.98
N VAL A 150 -4.00 -11.36 -12.06
CA VAL A 150 -2.60 -10.90 -12.03
C VAL A 150 -1.65 -12.08 -11.89
N HIS A 151 -1.97 -13.01 -10.99
CA HIS A 151 -1.13 -14.19 -10.74
C HIS A 151 -1.04 -15.12 -11.97
N LYS A 152 -2.16 -15.36 -12.67
CA LYS A 152 -2.20 -16.21 -13.88
C LYS A 152 -1.50 -15.56 -15.07
N ALA A 153 -1.69 -14.26 -15.29
CA ALA A 153 -1.08 -13.54 -16.40
C ALA A 153 0.46 -13.61 -16.37
N ARG A 154 1.07 -13.77 -15.19
CA ARG A 154 2.52 -13.85 -15.02
C ARG A 154 3.10 -15.26 -15.00
N ARG A 155 2.33 -16.27 -14.66
CA ARG A 155 2.78 -17.68 -14.79
C ARG A 155 2.82 -18.16 -16.23
N GLY A 156 2.19 -17.43 -17.14
CA GLY A 156 2.15 -17.74 -18.58
C GLY A 156 3.21 -17.02 -19.42
N ARG A 157 4.08 -16.22 -18.78
CA ARG A 157 5.24 -15.56 -19.41
C ARG A 157 6.54 -16.20 -18.93
#